data_ee08bec6e360a57be46cb1bb3d152cfa
#
_entry.id   ee08bec6e360a57be46cb1bb3d152cfa
#
_cell.length_a   1.000
_cell.length_b   1.000
_cell.length_c   1.000
_cell.angle_alpha   90.00
_cell.angle_beta   90.00
_cell.angle_gamma   90.00
#
_symmetry.space_group_name_H-M   'P 1'
#
loop_
_entity.id
_entity.type
_entity.pdbx_description
1 polymer ?
#
loop_
_entity_poly.entity_id
_entity_poly.type
_entity_poly.pdbx_seq_one_letter_code
_entity_poly.pdbx_strand_id
1 'polypeptide(L)'
;IETFPKIVACQTRQVSPLYHRLKHLKYTPPEDVSSIADALVSVNPPLLELMVKKMNEVDGDVVMVEENEITDAFRNLARSGLLVEPSSAVAYAAYKKQLQSGKISTDAKTVIVLTGIGLKTSLNF
;
A
#
# COMPACT_ATOMS: atom_id res chain seq x y z
N ILE A 1 -24.82 -5.24 -7.28
CA ILE A 1 -24.13 -4.81 -6.03
C ILE A 1 -24.80 -3.51 -5.63
N GLU A 2 -25.53 -3.50 -4.52
CA GLU A 2 -26.26 -2.31 -4.03
C GLU A 2 -25.32 -1.24 -3.43
N THR A 3 -24.13 -1.65 -2.98
CA THR A 3 -23.12 -0.75 -2.42
C THR A 3 -21.74 -1.10 -2.97
N PHE A 4 -21.02 -0.08 -3.42
CA PHE A 4 -19.65 -0.25 -3.88
C PHE A 4 -18.70 -0.33 -2.67
N PRO A 5 -17.70 -1.24 -2.66
CA PRO A 5 -16.74 -1.30 -1.56
C PRO A 5 -15.87 -0.03 -1.54
N LYS A 6 -15.50 0.42 -0.35
CA LYS A 6 -14.51 1.48 -0.21
C LYS A 6 -13.14 0.98 -0.68
N ILE A 7 -12.53 1.68 -1.61
CA ILE A 7 -11.20 1.39 -2.13
C ILE A 7 -10.16 2.12 -1.30
N VAL A 8 -9.12 1.42 -0.88
CA VAL A 8 -7.97 2.01 -0.19
C VAL A 8 -6.70 1.67 -0.96
N ALA A 9 -6.08 2.68 -1.54
CA ALA A 9 -4.77 2.53 -2.16
C ALA A 9 -3.66 2.58 -1.10
N CYS A 10 -2.59 1.81 -1.32
CA CYS A 10 -1.48 1.70 -0.37
C CYS A 10 -0.17 2.08 -1.06
N GLN A 11 0.63 2.93 -0.42
CA GLN A 11 1.93 3.35 -0.93
C GLN A 11 2.99 3.26 0.17
N THR A 12 4.26 3.14 -0.22
CA THR A 12 5.36 3.34 0.72
C THR A 12 5.47 4.82 1.06
N ARG A 13 5.94 5.16 2.26
CA ARG A 13 6.20 6.56 2.60
C ARG A 13 7.29 7.17 1.74
N GLN A 14 8.29 6.39 1.34
CA GLN A 14 9.39 6.88 0.50
C GLN A 14 8.90 7.37 -0.86
N VAL A 15 7.92 6.66 -1.47
CA VAL A 15 7.40 7.01 -2.79
C VAL A 15 5.87 7.01 -2.74
N SER A 16 5.29 8.19 -2.60
CA SER A 16 3.85 8.34 -2.33
C SER A 16 3.18 9.45 -3.16
N PRO A 17 3.37 9.48 -4.51
CA PRO A 17 2.79 10.52 -5.36
C PRO A 17 1.27 10.57 -5.32
N LEU A 18 0.59 9.41 -5.30
CA LEU A 18 -0.87 9.35 -5.24
C LEU A 18 -1.40 9.94 -3.92
N TYR A 19 -0.75 9.62 -2.80
CA TYR A 19 -1.13 10.19 -1.49
C TYR A 19 -1.08 11.71 -1.53
N HIS A 20 0.03 12.28 -2.00
CA HIS A 20 0.20 13.73 -2.03
C HIS A 20 -0.82 14.40 -2.96
N ARG A 21 -1.10 13.81 -4.12
CA ARG A 21 -2.10 14.35 -5.06
C ARG A 21 -3.52 14.31 -4.49
N LEU A 22 -3.94 13.19 -3.89
CA LEU A 22 -5.27 13.06 -3.30
C LEU A 22 -5.47 13.97 -2.07
N LYS A 23 -4.41 14.23 -1.32
CA LYS A 23 -4.47 15.11 -0.14
C LYS A 23 -4.12 16.57 -0.46
N HIS A 24 -3.96 16.93 -1.74
CA HIS A 24 -3.58 18.28 -2.20
C HIS A 24 -2.29 18.79 -1.57
N LEU A 25 -1.33 17.90 -1.33
CA LEU A 25 -0.03 18.21 -0.76
C LEU A 25 1.03 18.32 -1.86
N LYS A 26 2.07 19.12 -1.61
CA LYS A 26 3.24 19.17 -2.50
C LYS A 26 4.00 17.84 -2.39
N TYR A 27 4.24 17.20 -3.53
CA TYR A 27 5.10 16.02 -3.62
C TYR A 27 6.48 16.44 -4.13
N THR A 28 7.52 16.03 -3.42
CA THR A 28 8.91 16.15 -3.88
C THR A 28 9.46 14.73 -4.00
N PRO A 29 9.76 14.26 -5.22
CA PRO A 29 10.34 12.94 -5.40
C PRO A 29 11.64 12.80 -4.61
N PRO A 30 11.91 11.66 -3.97
CA PRO A 30 13.20 11.41 -3.32
C PRO A 30 14.30 11.27 -4.38
N GLU A 31 15.51 11.68 -4.03
CA GLU A 31 16.71 11.49 -4.87
C GLU A 31 17.13 10.03 -4.93
N ASP A 32 17.09 9.36 -3.75
CA ASP A 32 17.38 7.94 -3.60
C ASP A 32 16.16 7.19 -3.08
N VAL A 33 15.91 6.02 -3.65
CA VAL A 33 14.82 5.13 -3.24
C VAL A 33 15.41 3.80 -2.83
N SER A 34 15.21 3.44 -1.56
CA SER A 34 15.73 2.20 -0.95
C SER A 34 14.63 1.34 -0.32
N SER A 35 13.39 1.46 -0.80
CA SER A 35 12.27 0.66 -0.28
C SER A 35 12.44 -0.82 -0.62
N ILE A 36 12.14 -1.69 0.37
CA ILE A 36 12.04 -3.13 0.12
C ILE A 36 10.84 -3.49 -0.79
N ALA A 37 9.86 -2.59 -0.93
CA ALA A 37 8.72 -2.72 -1.84
C ALA A 37 9.07 -2.15 -3.22
N ASP A 38 10.05 -2.75 -3.88
CA ASP A 38 10.69 -2.30 -5.12
C ASP A 38 9.72 -2.10 -6.31
N ALA A 39 8.63 -2.87 -6.36
CA ALA A 39 7.60 -2.70 -7.39
C ALA A 39 6.70 -1.46 -7.18
N LEU A 40 6.81 -0.76 -6.05
CA LEU A 40 5.98 0.41 -5.70
C LEU A 40 6.76 1.73 -5.68
N VAL A 41 7.94 1.77 -6.30
CA VAL A 41 8.86 2.92 -6.22
C VAL A 41 8.83 3.83 -7.44
N SER A 42 7.74 3.84 -8.19
CA SER A 42 7.56 4.79 -9.30
C SER A 42 7.31 6.20 -8.77
N VAL A 43 8.32 7.07 -8.85
CA VAL A 43 8.25 8.46 -8.36
C VAL A 43 7.35 9.35 -9.22
N ASN A 44 7.14 8.98 -10.48
CA ASN A 44 6.27 9.69 -11.42
C ASN A 44 5.45 8.67 -12.25
N PRO A 45 4.43 8.04 -11.67
CA PRO A 45 3.65 7.05 -12.39
C PRO A 45 2.85 7.70 -13.54
N PRO A 46 2.90 7.15 -14.77
CA PRO A 46 2.30 7.78 -15.95
C PRO A 46 0.77 7.90 -15.86
N LEU A 47 0.12 7.07 -15.07
CA LEU A 47 -1.33 7.07 -14.88
C LEU A 47 -1.78 7.79 -13.61
N LEU A 48 -0.93 8.60 -12.98
CA LEU A 48 -1.24 9.24 -11.70
C LEU A 48 -2.55 10.04 -11.73
N GLU A 49 -2.76 10.87 -12.75
CA GLU A 49 -3.96 11.70 -12.85
C GLU A 49 -5.23 10.85 -13.06
N LEU A 50 -5.12 9.76 -13.82
CA LEU A 50 -6.22 8.82 -13.96
C LEU A 50 -6.54 8.11 -12.64
N MET A 51 -5.51 7.70 -11.89
CA MET A 51 -5.67 7.10 -10.56
C MET A 51 -6.37 8.08 -9.60
N VAL A 52 -5.93 9.33 -9.54
CA VAL A 52 -6.55 10.40 -8.72
C VAL A 52 -8.03 10.56 -9.10
N LYS A 53 -8.32 10.68 -10.40
CA LYS A 53 -9.71 10.79 -10.88
C LYS A 53 -10.55 9.60 -10.41
N LYS A 54 -10.07 8.36 -10.59
CA LYS A 54 -10.81 7.16 -10.21
C LYS A 54 -11.00 7.03 -8.70
N MET A 55 -9.99 7.38 -7.92
CA MET A 55 -10.12 7.39 -6.46
C MET A 55 -11.17 8.39 -5.98
N ASN A 56 -11.23 9.58 -6.58
CA ASN A 56 -12.27 10.57 -6.27
C ASN A 56 -13.67 10.11 -6.69
N GLU A 57 -13.82 9.43 -7.83
CA GLU A 57 -15.12 8.90 -8.29
C GLU A 57 -15.74 7.87 -7.33
N VAL A 58 -14.91 7.13 -6.59
CA VAL A 58 -15.36 6.08 -5.66
C VAL A 58 -15.21 6.45 -4.18
N ASP A 59 -14.95 7.71 -3.87
CA ASP A 59 -14.63 8.18 -2.50
C ASP A 59 -13.55 7.31 -1.83
N GLY A 60 -12.54 6.96 -2.61
CA GLY A 60 -11.43 6.13 -2.17
C GLY A 60 -10.47 6.87 -1.25
N ASP A 61 -9.70 6.12 -0.45
CA ASP A 61 -8.67 6.68 0.41
C ASP A 61 -7.29 6.12 0.06
N VAL A 62 -6.25 6.72 0.62
CA VAL A 62 -4.87 6.31 0.39
C VAL A 62 -4.10 6.28 1.72
N VAL A 63 -3.29 5.25 1.91
CA VAL A 63 -2.51 5.04 3.13
C VAL A 63 -1.03 4.89 2.78
N MET A 64 -0.19 5.60 3.51
CA MET A 64 1.26 5.40 3.48
C MET A 64 1.71 4.50 4.63
N VAL A 65 2.65 3.61 4.34
CA VAL A 65 3.29 2.73 5.31
C VAL A 65 4.81 2.93 5.33
N GLU A 66 5.39 2.73 6.50
CA GLU A 66 6.83 2.81 6.75
C GLU A 66 7.52 1.49 6.39
N GLU A 67 8.83 1.51 6.14
CA GLU A 67 9.62 0.33 5.80
C GLU A 67 9.59 -0.77 6.88
N ASN A 68 9.59 -0.37 8.15
CA ASN A 68 9.45 -1.31 9.26
C ASN A 68 8.05 -1.96 9.30
N GLU A 69 6.99 -1.19 9.01
CA GLU A 69 5.62 -1.72 8.92
C GLU A 69 5.50 -2.75 7.78
N ILE A 70 6.19 -2.51 6.64
CA ILE A 70 6.23 -3.44 5.50
C ILE A 70 6.98 -4.71 5.89
N THR A 71 8.16 -4.56 6.52
CA THR A 71 8.98 -5.69 6.97
C THR A 71 8.22 -6.58 7.95
N ASP A 72 7.54 -5.99 8.92
CA ASP A 72 6.75 -6.72 9.91
C ASP A 72 5.53 -7.42 9.27
N ALA A 73 4.86 -6.75 8.35
CA ALA A 73 3.74 -7.32 7.59
C ALA A 73 4.20 -8.53 6.78
N PHE A 74 5.31 -8.39 6.06
CA PHE A 74 5.93 -9.46 5.28
C PHE A 74 6.26 -10.68 6.14
N ARG A 75 6.94 -10.49 7.28
CA ARG A 75 7.28 -11.58 8.21
C ARG A 75 6.04 -12.26 8.79
N ASN A 76 5.01 -11.49 9.12
CA ASN A 76 3.75 -12.03 9.66
C ASN A 76 3.01 -12.89 8.63
N LEU A 77 2.94 -12.44 7.37
CA LEU A 77 2.35 -13.22 6.28
C LEU A 77 3.13 -14.52 6.05
N ALA A 78 4.46 -14.45 6.00
CA ALA A 78 5.32 -15.64 5.83
C ALA A 78 5.12 -16.67 6.97
N ARG A 79 5.04 -16.21 8.23
CA ARG A 79 4.75 -17.09 9.38
C ARG A 79 3.35 -17.73 9.31
N SER A 80 2.41 -17.08 8.62
CA SER A 80 1.07 -17.62 8.38
C SER A 80 1.00 -18.53 7.14
N GLY A 81 2.13 -18.84 6.51
CA GLY A 81 2.20 -19.67 5.31
C GLY A 81 1.95 -18.93 4.00
N LEU A 82 1.85 -17.60 4.04
CA LEU A 82 1.65 -16.76 2.85
C LEU A 82 2.97 -16.10 2.45
N LEU A 83 3.71 -16.74 1.57
CA LEU A 83 4.96 -16.19 1.03
C LEU A 83 4.66 -15.22 -0.12
N VAL A 84 4.57 -13.93 0.20
CA VAL A 84 4.34 -12.84 -0.76
C VAL A 84 5.62 -12.03 -0.96
N GLU A 85 5.69 -11.22 -2.01
CA GLU A 85 6.76 -10.22 -2.14
C GLU A 85 6.53 -9.02 -1.21
N PRO A 86 7.57 -8.24 -0.82
CA PRO A 86 7.42 -7.08 0.05
C PRO A 86 6.43 -6.04 -0.48
N SER A 87 6.41 -5.82 -1.80
CA SER A 87 5.44 -4.91 -2.44
C SER A 87 3.99 -5.32 -2.21
N SER A 88 3.69 -6.63 -2.17
CA SER A 88 2.36 -7.15 -1.80
C SER A 88 2.07 -6.98 -0.31
N ALA A 89 3.08 -7.09 0.55
CA ALA A 89 2.91 -6.94 1.99
C ALA A 89 2.52 -5.51 2.40
N VAL A 90 2.76 -4.50 1.55
CA VAL A 90 2.32 -3.11 1.75
C VAL A 90 0.81 -3.02 2.00
N ALA A 91 0.00 -3.79 1.26
CA ALA A 91 -1.45 -3.80 1.45
C ALA A 91 -1.85 -4.33 2.83
N TYR A 92 -1.19 -5.37 3.31
CA TYR A 92 -1.42 -5.91 4.66
C TYR A 92 -0.91 -4.98 5.76
N ALA A 93 0.24 -4.32 5.56
CA ALA A 93 0.74 -3.30 6.49
C ALA A 93 -0.26 -2.14 6.62
N ALA A 94 -0.78 -1.64 5.50
CA ALA A 94 -1.79 -0.59 5.49
C ALA A 94 -3.08 -1.00 6.20
N TYR A 95 -3.55 -2.24 6.00
CA TYR A 95 -4.70 -2.79 6.71
C TYR A 95 -4.48 -2.80 8.23
N LYS A 96 -3.35 -3.32 8.70
CA LYS A 96 -2.99 -3.32 10.13
C LYS A 96 -2.99 -1.90 10.72
N LYS A 97 -2.39 -0.96 10.01
CA LYS A 97 -2.35 0.46 10.39
C LYS A 97 -3.74 1.08 10.52
N GLN A 98 -4.63 0.78 9.57
CA GLN A 98 -6.02 1.25 9.58
C GLN A 98 -6.83 0.65 10.74
N LEU A 99 -6.61 -0.63 11.07
CA LEU A 99 -7.21 -1.27 12.23
C LEU A 99 -6.73 -0.62 13.54
N GLN A 100 -5.42 -0.44 13.70
CA GLN A 100 -4.82 0.16 14.90
C GLN A 100 -5.28 1.60 15.12
N SER A 101 -5.51 2.35 14.05
CA SER A 101 -6.01 3.72 14.12
C SER A 101 -7.53 3.82 14.27
N GLY A 102 -8.26 2.71 14.28
CA GLY A 102 -9.72 2.67 14.36
C GLY A 102 -10.44 3.15 13.10
N LYS A 103 -9.73 3.33 11.99
CA LYS A 103 -10.34 3.72 10.70
C LYS A 103 -11.08 2.58 10.01
N ILE A 104 -10.71 1.33 10.31
CA ILE A 104 -11.42 0.12 9.91
C ILE A 104 -11.85 -0.59 11.18
N SER A 105 -13.13 -0.95 11.27
CA SER A 105 -13.63 -1.78 12.36
C SER A 105 -13.11 -3.22 12.24
N THR A 106 -12.91 -3.89 13.37
CA THR A 106 -12.56 -5.32 13.41
C THR A 106 -13.62 -6.21 12.77
N ASP A 107 -14.87 -5.76 12.73
CA ASP A 107 -16.00 -6.47 12.12
C ASP A 107 -16.19 -6.16 10.64
N ALA A 108 -15.37 -5.27 10.08
CA ALA A 108 -15.46 -4.90 8.67
C ALA A 108 -15.01 -6.06 7.76
N LYS A 109 -15.81 -6.36 6.75
CA LYS A 109 -15.42 -7.30 5.69
C LYS A 109 -14.38 -6.61 4.80
N THR A 110 -13.14 -7.04 4.93
CA THR A 110 -12.00 -6.47 4.18
C THR A 110 -11.41 -7.50 3.23
N VAL A 111 -11.15 -7.09 2.00
CA VAL A 111 -10.40 -7.87 1.02
C VAL A 111 -9.04 -7.21 0.83
N ILE A 112 -7.97 -7.97 1.02
CA ILE A 112 -6.59 -7.53 0.79
C ILE A 112 -6.07 -8.23 -0.46
N VAL A 113 -5.66 -7.45 -1.45
CA VAL A 113 -5.12 -7.99 -2.70
C VAL A 113 -3.61 -8.20 -2.53
N LEU A 114 -3.19 -9.47 -2.51
CA LEU A 114 -1.79 -9.88 -2.48
C LEU A 114 -1.38 -10.27 -3.91
N THR A 115 -0.64 -9.39 -4.58
CA THR A 115 -0.42 -9.44 -6.02
C THR A 115 0.75 -10.30 -6.46
N GLY A 116 1.82 -10.38 -5.68
CA GLY A 116 3.05 -11.08 -6.05
C GLY A 116 3.48 -12.13 -5.04
N ILE A 117 4.03 -13.24 -5.54
CA ILE A 117 4.63 -14.31 -4.73
C ILE A 117 6.09 -13.98 -4.39
N GLY A 118 6.52 -14.29 -3.17
CA GLY A 118 7.84 -13.97 -2.63
C GLY A 118 9.02 -14.83 -3.13
N LEU A 119 8.78 -15.81 -4.00
CA LEU A 119 9.85 -16.69 -4.51
C LEU A 119 10.90 -15.96 -5.37
N LYS A 120 10.59 -14.76 -5.84
CA LYS A 120 11.49 -13.93 -6.66
C LYS A 120 12.35 -12.97 -5.84
N THR A 121 12.10 -12.88 -4.55
CA THR A 121 12.72 -11.87 -3.69
C THR A 121 13.90 -12.49 -2.93
N SER A 122 15.10 -12.01 -3.21
CA SER A 122 16.28 -12.32 -2.40
C SER A 122 16.21 -11.45 -1.13
N LEU A 123 15.63 -11.97 -0.07
CA LEU A 123 15.63 -11.31 1.22
C LEU A 123 16.77 -11.90 2.06
N ASN A 124 17.78 -11.10 2.30
CA ASN A 124 18.75 -11.36 3.36
C ASN A 124 18.07 -10.96 4.69
N PHE A 125 17.63 -11.95 5.44
CA PHE A 125 17.06 -11.77 6.79
C PHE A 125 18.16 -11.71 7.84
#